data_4c3cb21165d49ddfc1fa9a7fc4bd6fa6
#
_entry.id   4c3cb21165d49ddfc1fa9a7fc4bd6fa6
#
_cell.length_a   1.000
_cell.length_b   1.000
_cell.length_c   1.000
_cell.angle_alpha   90.00
_cell.angle_beta   90.00
_cell.angle_gamma   90.00
#
_symmetry.space_group_name_H-M   'P 1'
#
loop_
_entity.id
_entity.type
_entity.pdbx_description
1 polymer ?
#
loop_
_entity_poly.entity_id
_entity_poly.type
_entity_poly.pdbx_seq_one_letter_code
_entity_poly.pdbx_strand_id
1 'polypeptide(L)'
;MIVREHDLPIARQASVLRISRGSVYYLPRPVSDADLAIMRRLDRLHLELPFAGSRMLRGLLAAEGCKIGRRHVKTLMRRMGIEALYRRPRTTKPEPGHKIYPYLLRGMEITRPNHVWAMDITYIPMARGFVYLAAVIDWFSRRVLAWRLSITMDVSFCIEALEEALSKHGKPEIFNTDQGSQFTSEAFTGRLKKEGIAISMDGKGRWCDNVFVERLWRSLKYEHVYLHAYESVGEARSKIGRYLEFYNSNRPHSSLGAQTPDQVYFHRPPEALAA
;
A
#
# COMPACT_ATOMS: atom_id res chain seq x y z
N MET A 1 40.69 -3.67 -13.87
CA MET A 1 41.31 -4.74 -13.08
C MET A 1 42.83 -4.45 -12.98
N ILE A 2 43.42 -4.59 -11.82
CA ILE A 2 44.86 -4.38 -11.64
C ILE A 2 45.62 -5.56 -12.27
N VAL A 3 46.59 -5.28 -13.15
CA VAL A 3 47.48 -6.29 -13.79
C VAL A 3 48.86 -6.10 -13.23
N ARG A 4 49.39 -7.14 -12.56
CA ARG A 4 50.72 -7.05 -11.88
C ARG A 4 51.91 -6.96 -12.83
N GLU A 5 51.73 -7.51 -14.04
CA GLU A 5 52.77 -7.57 -15.09
C GLU A 5 52.66 -6.44 -16.13
N HIS A 6 51.85 -5.43 -15.83
CA HIS A 6 51.65 -4.26 -16.71
C HIS A 6 52.80 -3.26 -16.55
N ASP A 7 53.17 -2.55 -17.62
CA ASP A 7 54.22 -1.52 -17.63
C ASP A 7 53.97 -0.37 -16.64
N LEU A 8 52.69 -0.08 -16.33
CA LEU A 8 52.33 0.89 -15.31
C LEU A 8 52.48 0.28 -13.90
N PRO A 9 53.24 0.92 -13.00
CA PRO A 9 53.34 0.48 -11.60
C PRO A 9 51.95 0.39 -10.93
N ILE A 10 51.77 -0.60 -10.04
CA ILE A 10 50.51 -0.87 -9.32
C ILE A 10 49.96 0.40 -8.65
N ALA A 11 50.86 1.25 -8.10
CA ALA A 11 50.41 2.53 -7.47
C ALA A 11 49.73 3.47 -8.49
N ARG A 12 50.24 3.52 -9.72
CA ARG A 12 49.63 4.34 -10.80
C ARG A 12 48.33 3.73 -11.28
N GLN A 13 48.24 2.40 -11.44
CA GLN A 13 47.00 1.71 -11.79
C GLN A 13 45.92 1.94 -10.72
N ALA A 14 46.28 1.82 -9.43
CA ALA A 14 45.36 2.08 -8.33
C ALA A 14 44.84 3.55 -8.35
N SER A 15 45.74 4.50 -8.62
CA SER A 15 45.39 5.91 -8.73
C SER A 15 44.40 6.19 -9.88
N VAL A 16 44.65 5.62 -11.06
CA VAL A 16 43.77 5.74 -12.24
C VAL A 16 42.40 5.15 -11.96
N LEU A 17 42.32 4.00 -11.28
CA LEU A 17 41.07 3.34 -10.90
C LEU A 17 40.43 3.94 -9.66
N ARG A 18 40.97 4.98 -9.04
CA ARG A 18 40.53 5.63 -7.81
C ARG A 18 40.30 4.66 -6.66
N ILE A 19 41.15 3.64 -6.54
CA ILE A 19 41.16 2.69 -5.43
C ILE A 19 42.40 2.88 -4.57
N SER A 20 42.31 2.55 -3.27
CA SER A 20 43.48 2.64 -2.40
C SER A 20 44.49 1.54 -2.78
N ARG A 21 45.78 1.87 -2.69
CA ARG A 21 46.86 0.85 -2.87
C ARG A 21 46.69 -0.34 -1.92
N GLY A 22 46.22 -0.10 -0.69
CA GLY A 22 45.94 -1.17 0.28
C GLY A 22 44.86 -2.14 -0.19
N SER A 23 43.87 -1.66 -0.93
CA SER A 23 42.82 -2.52 -1.50
C SER A 23 43.32 -3.50 -2.55
N VAL A 24 44.40 -3.13 -3.25
CA VAL A 24 45.05 -4.03 -4.26
C VAL A 24 45.72 -5.23 -3.62
N TYR A 25 46.28 -5.03 -2.43
CA TYR A 25 47.01 -6.08 -1.70
C TYR A 25 46.16 -6.76 -0.64
N TYR A 26 44.89 -6.32 -0.47
CA TYR A 26 44.01 -6.91 0.52
C TYR A 26 43.57 -8.32 0.09
N LEU A 27 44.02 -9.29 0.86
CA LEU A 27 43.50 -10.66 0.78
C LEU A 27 42.47 -10.86 1.87
N PRO A 28 41.24 -11.24 1.53
CA PRO A 28 40.21 -11.55 2.52
C PRO A 28 40.69 -12.63 3.48
N ARG A 29 40.62 -12.39 4.78
CA ARG A 29 40.92 -13.43 5.76
C ARG A 29 39.95 -14.59 5.60
N PRO A 30 40.40 -15.85 5.59
CA PRO A 30 39.52 -17.00 5.56
C PRO A 30 38.60 -16.98 6.79
N VAL A 31 37.42 -17.55 6.64
CA VAL A 31 36.50 -17.72 7.75
C VAL A 31 37.06 -18.76 8.71
N SER A 32 37.07 -18.47 10.01
CA SER A 32 37.57 -19.44 11.02
C SER A 32 36.66 -20.67 11.10
N ASP A 33 37.18 -21.81 11.50
CA ASP A 33 36.42 -23.04 11.69
C ASP A 33 35.28 -22.84 12.72
N ALA A 34 35.52 -22.05 13.75
CA ALA A 34 34.52 -21.66 14.74
C ALA A 34 33.38 -20.88 14.10
N ASP A 35 33.70 -19.90 13.25
CA ASP A 35 32.66 -19.15 12.50
C ASP A 35 31.90 -20.02 11.50
N LEU A 36 32.59 -20.96 10.83
CA LEU A 36 31.95 -21.92 9.92
C LEU A 36 30.96 -22.83 10.66
N ALA A 37 31.34 -23.31 11.87
CA ALA A 37 30.41 -24.09 12.70
C ALA A 37 29.16 -23.29 13.07
N ILE A 38 29.33 -22.01 13.48
CA ILE A 38 28.21 -21.12 13.78
C ILE A 38 27.38 -20.83 12.53
N MET A 39 27.99 -20.60 11.38
CA MET A 39 27.28 -20.37 10.11
C MET A 39 26.41 -21.56 9.73
N ARG A 40 26.91 -22.79 9.84
CA ARG A 40 26.11 -24.02 9.61
C ARG A 40 24.90 -24.09 10.56
N ARG A 41 25.05 -23.65 11.81
CA ARG A 41 23.96 -23.64 12.76
C ARG A 41 22.95 -22.52 12.46
N LEU A 42 23.42 -21.33 12.07
CA LEU A 42 22.58 -20.23 11.62
C LEU A 42 21.77 -20.61 10.38
N ASP A 43 22.35 -21.36 9.45
CA ASP A 43 21.67 -21.85 8.26
C ASP A 43 20.48 -22.74 8.61
N ARG A 44 20.67 -23.73 9.48
CA ARG A 44 19.58 -24.60 9.95
C ARG A 44 18.47 -23.81 10.64
N LEU A 45 18.85 -22.93 11.58
CA LEU A 45 17.88 -22.08 12.28
C LEU A 45 17.12 -21.16 11.33
N HIS A 46 17.76 -20.69 10.26
CA HIS A 46 17.11 -19.85 9.26
C HIS A 46 16.15 -20.64 8.38
N LEU A 47 16.46 -21.88 8.05
CA LEU A 47 15.53 -22.77 7.32
C LEU A 47 14.29 -23.12 8.15
N GLU A 48 14.46 -23.36 9.45
CA GLU A 48 13.34 -23.65 10.38
C GLU A 48 12.53 -22.40 10.71
N LEU A 49 13.20 -21.24 10.88
CA LEU A 49 12.64 -19.98 11.36
C LEU A 49 13.06 -18.81 10.43
N PRO A 50 12.56 -18.77 9.19
CA PRO A 50 13.03 -17.79 8.19
C PRO A 50 12.76 -16.34 8.58
N PHE A 51 11.83 -16.08 9.48
CA PHE A 51 11.54 -14.76 10.05
C PHE A 51 12.50 -14.32 11.15
N ALA A 52 13.38 -15.22 11.64
CA ALA A 52 14.27 -14.93 12.76
C ALA A 52 15.39 -13.98 12.37
N GLY A 53 15.40 -12.79 12.96
CA GLY A 53 16.49 -11.81 12.80
C GLY A 53 17.64 -12.05 13.79
N SER A 54 18.72 -11.28 13.63
CA SER A 54 19.96 -11.43 14.42
C SER A 54 19.80 -11.39 15.95
N ARG A 55 18.74 -10.78 16.49
CA ARG A 55 18.45 -10.80 17.92
C ARG A 55 17.92 -12.17 18.38
N MET A 56 16.96 -12.70 17.63
CA MET A 56 16.33 -14.00 17.91
C MET A 56 17.36 -15.12 17.71
N LEU A 57 18.06 -15.11 16.57
CA LEU A 57 19.10 -16.09 16.27
C LEU A 57 20.21 -16.10 17.33
N ARG A 58 20.64 -14.93 17.83
CA ARG A 58 21.57 -14.89 18.98
C ARG A 58 20.99 -15.56 20.23
N GLY A 59 19.71 -15.34 20.52
CA GLY A 59 19.03 -15.96 21.66
C GLY A 59 18.96 -17.48 21.54
N LEU A 60 18.61 -17.99 20.36
CA LEU A 60 18.56 -19.42 20.05
C LEU A 60 19.93 -20.08 20.17
N LEU A 61 20.97 -19.48 19.58
CA LEU A 61 22.35 -19.94 19.71
C LEU A 61 22.82 -19.96 21.17
N ALA A 62 22.44 -18.95 21.98
CA ALA A 62 22.79 -18.89 23.39
C ALA A 62 22.09 -20.00 24.19
N ALA A 63 20.84 -20.36 23.87
CA ALA A 63 20.13 -21.48 24.47
C ALA A 63 20.80 -22.82 24.16
N GLU A 64 21.48 -22.95 23.01
CA GLU A 64 22.27 -24.10 22.62
C GLU A 64 23.72 -24.06 23.17
N GLY A 65 24.03 -23.11 24.07
CA GLY A 65 25.35 -22.96 24.67
C GLY A 65 26.36 -22.11 23.84
N CYS A 66 25.96 -21.64 22.65
CA CYS A 66 26.82 -20.83 21.80
C CYS A 66 26.68 -19.32 22.17
N LYS A 67 27.59 -18.82 23.01
CA LYS A 67 27.62 -17.43 23.50
C LYS A 67 28.34 -16.53 22.50
N ILE A 68 27.62 -15.87 21.61
CA ILE A 68 28.16 -14.90 20.65
C ILE A 68 27.40 -13.57 20.70
N GLY A 69 28.07 -12.49 20.28
CA GLY A 69 27.49 -11.14 20.23
C GLY A 69 26.54 -10.96 19.04
N ARG A 70 25.51 -10.12 19.19
CA ARG A 70 24.55 -9.80 18.11
C ARG A 70 25.23 -9.26 16.84
N ARG A 71 26.28 -8.42 17.01
CA ARG A 71 27.03 -7.85 15.86
C ARG A 71 27.73 -8.96 15.07
N HIS A 72 28.26 -9.97 15.74
CA HIS A 72 28.90 -11.12 15.12
C HIS A 72 27.87 -11.94 14.34
N VAL A 73 26.72 -12.29 14.95
CA VAL A 73 25.62 -12.97 14.22
C VAL A 73 25.23 -12.20 12.96
N LYS A 74 25.01 -10.87 13.06
CA LYS A 74 24.68 -10.04 11.89
C LYS A 74 25.76 -10.06 10.81
N THR A 75 27.03 -10.11 11.19
CA THR A 75 28.14 -10.22 10.23
C THR A 75 28.16 -11.57 9.52
N LEU A 76 27.92 -12.66 10.24
CA LEU A 76 27.84 -14.00 9.67
C LEU A 76 26.63 -14.13 8.73
N MET A 77 25.44 -13.68 9.16
CA MET A 77 24.25 -13.65 8.30
C MET A 77 24.53 -12.92 6.98
N ARG A 78 25.17 -11.73 7.04
CA ARG A 78 25.51 -10.96 5.84
C ARG A 78 26.52 -11.70 4.95
N ARG A 79 27.49 -12.41 5.52
CA ARG A 79 28.45 -13.24 4.75
C ARG A 79 27.76 -14.40 4.05
N MET A 80 26.73 -14.98 4.67
CA MET A 80 25.93 -16.06 4.12
C MET A 80 24.87 -15.57 3.12
N GLY A 81 24.61 -14.26 3.03
CA GLY A 81 23.55 -13.70 2.20
C GLY A 81 22.13 -13.96 2.74
N ILE A 82 21.98 -14.28 4.04
CA ILE A 82 20.70 -14.57 4.67
C ILE A 82 20.13 -13.35 5.40
N GLU A 83 18.83 -13.12 5.23
CA GLU A 83 18.08 -12.06 5.88
C GLU A 83 16.76 -12.62 6.43
N ALA A 84 16.30 -12.04 7.55
CA ALA A 84 14.99 -12.40 8.09
C ALA A 84 13.87 -12.06 7.10
N LEU A 85 13.01 -13.02 6.80
CA LEU A 85 11.83 -12.79 5.97
C LEU A 85 10.78 -12.04 6.78
N TYR A 86 10.51 -10.81 6.39
CA TYR A 86 9.41 -10.00 6.93
C TYR A 86 8.89 -9.05 5.86
N ARG A 87 7.63 -8.63 6.03
CA ARG A 87 7.04 -7.66 5.11
C ARG A 87 7.81 -6.33 5.21
N ARG A 88 8.35 -5.89 4.08
CA ARG A 88 9.03 -4.58 4.03
C ARG A 88 7.99 -3.46 4.16
N PRO A 89 8.25 -2.41 4.97
CA PRO A 89 7.27 -1.34 5.22
C PRO A 89 6.99 -0.43 4.01
N ARG A 90 7.79 -0.54 2.93
CA ARG A 90 7.62 0.28 1.71
C ARG A 90 7.63 -0.64 0.49
N THR A 91 6.45 -1.05 0.06
CA THR A 91 6.27 -1.86 -1.15
C THR A 91 5.95 -1.02 -2.39
N THR A 92 5.40 0.20 -2.21
CA THR A 92 5.06 1.12 -3.30
C THR A 92 6.20 2.10 -3.55
N LYS A 93 6.66 2.20 -4.78
CA LYS A 93 7.60 3.22 -5.24
C LYS A 93 6.82 4.23 -6.08
N PRO A 94 7.00 5.56 -5.84
CA PRO A 94 6.45 6.58 -6.73
C PRO A 94 6.99 6.41 -8.15
N GLU A 95 6.13 6.54 -9.16
CA GLU A 95 6.57 6.54 -10.55
C GLU A 95 7.28 7.87 -10.87
N PRO A 96 8.53 7.85 -11.38
CA PRO A 96 9.23 9.06 -11.74
C PRO A 96 8.48 9.82 -12.83
N GLY A 97 8.30 11.14 -12.64
CA GLY A 97 7.64 12.01 -13.63
C GLY A 97 6.13 12.20 -13.45
N HIS A 98 5.47 11.46 -12.56
CA HIS A 98 4.06 11.71 -12.25
C HIS A 98 3.87 13.03 -11.49
N LYS A 99 2.92 13.84 -11.95
CA LYS A 99 2.59 15.12 -11.33
C LYS A 99 1.75 14.90 -10.07
N ILE A 100 2.22 15.42 -8.94
CA ILE A 100 1.48 15.46 -7.69
C ILE A 100 0.72 16.78 -7.59
N TYR A 101 -0.55 16.74 -7.23
CA TYR A 101 -1.40 17.90 -7.06
C TYR A 101 -1.47 18.31 -5.59
N PRO A 102 -1.71 19.60 -5.29
CA PRO A 102 -1.82 20.08 -3.93
C PRO A 102 -3.07 19.54 -3.24
N TYR A 103 -3.04 19.43 -1.91
CA TYR A 103 -4.22 19.13 -1.10
C TYR A 103 -5.08 20.39 -0.94
N LEU A 104 -6.30 20.35 -1.48
CA LEU A 104 -7.20 21.51 -1.53
C LEU A 104 -8.18 21.60 -0.37
N LEU A 105 -8.35 20.52 0.41
CA LEU A 105 -9.46 20.38 1.37
C LEU A 105 -9.15 20.88 2.79
N ARG A 106 -7.95 21.45 3.02
CA ARG A 106 -7.56 21.93 4.34
C ARG A 106 -8.44 23.10 4.79
N GLY A 107 -9.20 22.89 5.88
CA GLY A 107 -10.11 23.91 6.45
C GLY A 107 -11.33 24.19 5.61
N MET A 108 -11.57 23.40 4.55
CA MET A 108 -12.76 23.53 3.72
C MET A 108 -13.95 22.87 4.40
N GLU A 109 -15.07 23.60 4.52
CA GLU A 109 -16.33 23.04 4.94
C GLU A 109 -17.07 22.43 3.74
N ILE A 110 -17.43 21.16 3.85
CA ILE A 110 -18.14 20.41 2.82
C ILE A 110 -19.62 20.49 3.11
N THR A 111 -20.36 21.28 2.34
CA THR A 111 -21.72 21.73 2.69
C THR A 111 -22.85 21.07 1.89
N ARG A 112 -22.53 20.35 0.81
CA ARG A 112 -23.54 19.77 -0.11
C ARG A 112 -23.03 18.53 -0.84
N PRO A 113 -23.91 17.67 -1.32
CA PRO A 113 -23.56 16.59 -2.26
C PRO A 113 -22.83 17.12 -3.49
N ASN A 114 -21.93 16.31 -4.04
CA ASN A 114 -21.12 16.61 -5.23
C ASN A 114 -20.17 17.82 -5.07
N HIS A 115 -19.94 18.29 -3.84
CA HIS A 115 -18.89 19.29 -3.58
C HIS A 115 -17.51 18.64 -3.70
N VAL A 116 -17.28 17.53 -2.99
CA VAL A 116 -16.03 16.77 -3.03
C VAL A 116 -16.34 15.28 -3.18
N TRP A 117 -15.73 14.66 -4.16
CA TRP A 117 -15.66 13.20 -4.24
C TRP A 117 -14.27 12.73 -3.86
N ALA A 118 -14.19 11.51 -3.35
CA ALA A 118 -12.90 10.86 -3.11
C ALA A 118 -12.90 9.43 -3.65
N MET A 119 -11.71 8.95 -3.97
CA MET A 119 -11.48 7.59 -4.43
C MET A 119 -10.24 6.99 -3.79
N ASP A 120 -10.31 5.71 -3.53
CA ASP A 120 -9.19 4.93 -3.03
C ASP A 120 -9.33 3.47 -3.47
N ILE A 121 -8.25 2.70 -3.31
CA ILE A 121 -8.18 1.28 -3.66
C ILE A 121 -7.88 0.47 -2.40
N THR A 122 -8.63 -0.60 -2.19
CA THR A 122 -8.36 -1.55 -1.11
C THR A 122 -8.24 -2.98 -1.61
N TYR A 123 -7.59 -3.82 -0.81
CA TYR A 123 -7.46 -5.26 -1.05
C TYR A 123 -8.63 -6.00 -0.40
N ILE A 124 -9.23 -6.89 -1.15
CA ILE A 124 -10.28 -7.80 -0.67
C ILE A 124 -9.70 -9.22 -0.66
N PRO A 125 -9.54 -9.87 0.50
CA PRO A 125 -9.08 -11.24 0.57
C PRO A 125 -10.11 -12.19 -0.03
N MET A 126 -9.60 -13.19 -0.73
CA MET A 126 -10.35 -14.28 -1.33
C MET A 126 -9.95 -15.59 -0.67
N ALA A 127 -10.65 -16.68 -0.89
CA ALA A 127 -10.23 -18.01 -0.46
C ALA A 127 -8.83 -18.35 -1.00
N ARG A 128 -8.50 -17.85 -2.20
CA ARG A 128 -7.15 -17.94 -2.79
C ARG A 128 -6.74 -16.56 -3.31
N GLY A 129 -5.73 -15.95 -2.65
CA GLY A 129 -5.22 -14.64 -3.06
C GLY A 129 -6.10 -13.47 -2.65
N PHE A 130 -6.21 -12.47 -3.50
CA PHE A 130 -6.99 -11.25 -3.26
C PHE A 130 -7.38 -10.59 -4.60
N VAL A 131 -8.35 -9.69 -4.52
CA VAL A 131 -8.71 -8.76 -5.61
C VAL A 131 -8.65 -7.32 -5.11
N TYR A 132 -8.58 -6.39 -6.04
CA TYR A 132 -8.60 -4.95 -5.77
C TYR A 132 -10.02 -4.42 -5.88
N LEU A 133 -10.39 -3.56 -4.95
CA LEU A 133 -11.66 -2.83 -4.99
C LEU A 133 -11.35 -1.33 -4.99
N ALA A 134 -11.80 -0.65 -6.04
CA ALA A 134 -11.84 0.81 -6.09
C ALA A 134 -13.26 1.30 -5.85
N ALA A 135 -13.42 2.39 -5.09
CA ALA A 135 -14.73 3.02 -4.90
C ALA A 135 -14.61 4.54 -4.91
N VAL A 136 -15.62 5.17 -5.51
CA VAL A 136 -15.84 6.62 -5.49
C VAL A 136 -16.90 6.92 -4.44
N ILE A 137 -16.63 7.84 -3.53
CA ILE A 137 -17.50 8.25 -2.45
C ILE A 137 -17.75 9.77 -2.48
N ASP A 138 -18.99 10.18 -2.26
CA ASP A 138 -19.32 11.58 -1.99
C ASP A 138 -18.97 11.93 -0.53
N TRP A 139 -18.19 12.98 -0.34
CA TRP A 139 -17.69 13.33 1.00
C TRP A 139 -18.76 13.91 1.93
N PHE A 140 -19.77 14.57 1.38
CA PHE A 140 -20.84 15.15 2.18
C PHE A 140 -21.75 14.05 2.75
N SER A 141 -22.30 13.23 1.88
CA SER A 141 -23.28 12.20 2.22
C SER A 141 -22.69 10.85 2.64
N ARG A 142 -21.41 10.61 2.37
CA ARG A 142 -20.75 9.29 2.51
C ARG A 142 -21.26 8.24 1.51
N ARG A 143 -22.07 8.63 0.54
CA ARG A 143 -22.62 7.72 -0.46
C ARG A 143 -21.54 7.16 -1.36
N VAL A 144 -21.54 5.84 -1.54
CA VAL A 144 -20.73 5.18 -2.57
C VAL A 144 -21.41 5.38 -3.91
N LEU A 145 -20.78 6.13 -4.80
CA LEU A 145 -21.33 6.52 -6.10
C LEU A 145 -21.09 5.47 -7.18
N ALA A 146 -19.89 4.91 -7.18
CA ALA A 146 -19.50 3.81 -8.08
C ALA A 146 -18.38 2.99 -7.46
N TRP A 147 -18.20 1.77 -7.92
CA TRP A 147 -17.14 0.89 -7.48
C TRP A 147 -16.78 -0.15 -8.55
N ARG A 148 -15.54 -0.66 -8.50
CA ARG A 148 -15.06 -1.72 -9.41
C ARG A 148 -14.18 -2.71 -8.66
N LEU A 149 -14.30 -3.99 -9.03
CA LEU A 149 -13.39 -5.06 -8.65
C LEU A 149 -12.48 -5.41 -9.83
N SER A 150 -11.18 -5.56 -9.56
CA SER A 150 -10.19 -6.01 -10.52
C SER A 150 -9.25 -7.06 -9.92
N ILE A 151 -8.74 -7.95 -10.75
CA ILE A 151 -7.67 -8.90 -10.41
C ILE A 151 -6.28 -8.28 -10.64
N THR A 152 -6.21 -7.18 -11.39
CA THR A 152 -4.99 -6.42 -11.67
C THR A 152 -5.07 -5.02 -11.04
N MET A 153 -3.92 -4.44 -10.72
CA MET A 153 -3.81 -3.09 -10.13
C MET A 153 -3.42 -2.06 -11.21
N ASP A 154 -4.05 -2.15 -12.38
CA ASP A 154 -3.89 -1.16 -13.44
C ASP A 154 -4.82 0.07 -13.21
N VAL A 155 -4.70 1.09 -14.05
CA VAL A 155 -5.50 2.31 -13.91
C VAL A 155 -6.92 2.17 -14.48
N SER A 156 -7.17 1.19 -15.34
CA SER A 156 -8.41 1.08 -16.11
C SER A 156 -9.65 0.96 -15.24
N PHE A 157 -9.63 0.07 -14.23
CA PHE A 157 -10.79 -0.10 -13.34
C PHE A 157 -11.09 1.12 -12.47
N CYS A 158 -10.08 1.96 -12.20
CA CYS A 158 -10.27 3.26 -11.54
C CYS A 158 -10.98 4.24 -12.45
N ILE A 159 -10.57 4.29 -13.72
CA ILE A 159 -11.21 5.16 -14.74
C ILE A 159 -12.66 4.71 -14.98
N GLU A 160 -12.92 3.41 -15.10
CA GLU A 160 -14.27 2.88 -15.23
C GLU A 160 -15.19 3.26 -14.06
N ALA A 161 -14.67 3.20 -12.81
CA ALA A 161 -15.44 3.62 -11.65
C ALA A 161 -15.70 5.13 -11.65
N LEU A 162 -14.72 5.94 -12.04
CA LEU A 162 -14.86 7.38 -12.20
C LEU A 162 -15.91 7.72 -13.27
N GLU A 163 -15.84 7.11 -14.44
CA GLU A 163 -16.76 7.35 -15.56
C GLU A 163 -18.20 6.96 -15.22
N GLU A 164 -18.37 5.83 -14.53
CA GLU A 164 -19.69 5.45 -14.05
C GLU A 164 -20.25 6.47 -13.04
N ALA A 165 -19.41 6.92 -12.09
CA ALA A 165 -19.85 7.95 -11.13
C ALA A 165 -20.24 9.25 -11.83
N LEU A 166 -19.43 9.73 -12.78
CA LEU A 166 -19.72 10.93 -13.57
C LEU A 166 -21.00 10.79 -14.38
N SER A 167 -21.22 9.67 -15.02
CA SER A 167 -22.40 9.40 -15.84
C SER A 167 -23.71 9.39 -15.03
N LYS A 168 -23.68 8.82 -13.80
CA LYS A 168 -24.87 8.62 -12.98
C LYS A 168 -25.21 9.81 -12.05
N HIS A 169 -24.16 10.54 -11.62
CA HIS A 169 -24.29 11.52 -10.53
C HIS A 169 -23.86 12.93 -10.91
N GLY A 170 -23.47 13.15 -12.16
CA GLY A 170 -22.89 14.40 -12.60
C GLY A 170 -21.42 14.52 -12.19
N LYS A 171 -20.92 15.73 -11.92
CA LYS A 171 -19.53 15.95 -11.58
C LYS A 171 -19.33 16.69 -10.28
N PRO A 172 -18.28 16.36 -9.49
CA PRO A 172 -17.90 17.13 -8.32
C PRO A 172 -17.13 18.40 -8.72
N GLU A 173 -16.98 19.31 -7.77
CA GLU A 173 -16.06 20.44 -7.93
C GLU A 173 -14.62 20.02 -7.71
N ILE A 174 -14.38 19.15 -6.69
CA ILE A 174 -13.05 18.64 -6.32
C ILE A 174 -13.10 17.13 -6.27
N PHE A 175 -12.04 16.51 -6.81
CA PHE A 175 -11.80 15.08 -6.71
C PHE A 175 -10.53 14.81 -5.90
N ASN A 176 -10.65 14.10 -4.78
CA ASN A 176 -9.56 13.81 -3.86
C ASN A 176 -9.10 12.36 -3.96
N THR A 177 -7.78 12.14 -4.01
CA THR A 177 -7.16 10.80 -4.01
C THR A 177 -5.89 10.81 -3.18
N ASP A 178 -5.32 9.62 -2.96
CA ASP A 178 -3.93 9.50 -2.51
C ASP A 178 -2.94 9.76 -3.66
N GLN A 179 -1.65 9.64 -3.38
CA GLN A 179 -0.58 9.79 -4.38
C GLN A 179 -0.19 8.44 -5.03
N GLY A 180 -1.11 7.48 -5.09
CA GLY A 180 -0.89 6.20 -5.76
C GLY A 180 -0.61 6.35 -7.26
N SER A 181 0.16 5.43 -7.83
CA SER A 181 0.55 5.48 -9.25
C SER A 181 -0.64 5.49 -10.20
N GLN A 182 -1.75 4.86 -9.83
CA GLN A 182 -3.01 4.86 -10.58
C GLN A 182 -3.59 6.26 -10.68
N PHE A 183 -3.64 6.98 -9.56
CA PHE A 183 -4.27 8.30 -9.46
C PHE A 183 -3.38 9.44 -9.95
N THR A 184 -2.05 9.26 -9.91
CA THR A 184 -1.09 10.24 -10.46
C THR A 184 -0.83 10.04 -11.96
N SER A 185 -1.37 8.98 -12.57
CA SER A 185 -1.23 8.70 -14.00
C SER A 185 -1.86 9.81 -14.86
N GLU A 186 -1.29 10.03 -16.04
CA GLU A 186 -1.85 11.00 -17.00
C GLU A 186 -3.24 10.59 -17.48
N ALA A 187 -3.50 9.28 -17.63
CA ALA A 187 -4.80 8.75 -18.03
C ALA A 187 -5.90 9.14 -17.03
N PHE A 188 -5.66 8.99 -15.72
CA PHE A 188 -6.63 9.33 -14.69
C PHE A 188 -6.76 10.86 -14.50
N THR A 189 -5.64 11.56 -14.33
CA THR A 189 -5.64 13.02 -14.13
C THR A 189 -6.13 13.78 -15.36
N GLY A 190 -5.80 13.28 -16.56
CA GLY A 190 -6.30 13.82 -17.84
C GLY A 190 -7.83 13.71 -17.95
N ARG A 191 -8.42 12.61 -17.47
CA ARG A 191 -9.87 12.43 -17.46
C ARG A 191 -10.56 13.46 -16.56
N LEU A 192 -10.03 13.71 -15.34
CA LEU A 192 -10.56 14.74 -14.44
C LEU A 192 -10.43 16.16 -15.02
N LYS A 193 -9.29 16.49 -15.63
CA LYS A 193 -9.07 17.79 -16.29
C LYS A 193 -10.05 18.03 -17.43
N LYS A 194 -10.32 17.01 -18.25
CA LYS A 194 -11.28 17.10 -19.37
C LYS A 194 -12.67 17.50 -18.89
N GLU A 195 -13.06 17.07 -17.70
CA GLU A 195 -14.34 17.44 -17.07
C GLU A 195 -14.28 18.79 -16.32
N GLY A 196 -13.11 19.43 -16.22
CA GLY A 196 -12.93 20.67 -15.47
C GLY A 196 -12.99 20.48 -13.95
N ILE A 197 -12.70 19.26 -13.44
CA ILE A 197 -12.72 18.92 -12.03
C ILE A 197 -11.39 19.29 -11.40
N ALA A 198 -11.39 20.00 -10.26
CA ALA A 198 -10.20 20.31 -9.51
C ALA A 198 -9.63 19.05 -8.84
N ILE A 199 -8.32 18.82 -9.01
CA ILE A 199 -7.63 17.63 -8.48
C ILE A 199 -6.99 17.97 -7.14
N SER A 200 -7.32 17.21 -6.10
CA SER A 200 -6.71 17.25 -4.77
C SER A 200 -6.02 15.93 -4.49
N MET A 201 -4.82 15.97 -3.91
CA MET A 201 -4.11 14.77 -3.48
C MET A 201 -3.65 14.88 -2.04
N ASP A 202 -3.85 13.81 -1.30
CA ASP A 202 -3.48 13.71 0.12
C ASP A 202 -1.98 13.95 0.31
N GLY A 203 -1.62 14.57 1.42
CA GLY A 203 -0.22 14.70 1.82
C GLY A 203 0.38 13.32 2.13
N LYS A 204 1.66 13.11 1.77
CA LYS A 204 2.36 11.85 2.01
C LYS A 204 2.28 11.42 3.49
N GLY A 205 1.63 10.29 3.77
CA GLY A 205 1.47 9.73 5.11
C GLY A 205 0.41 10.41 5.98
N ARG A 206 -0.48 11.23 5.42
CA ARG A 206 -1.58 11.88 6.14
C ARG A 206 -2.89 11.11 5.90
N TRP A 207 -3.11 10.08 6.68
CA TRP A 207 -4.35 9.29 6.65
C TRP A 207 -5.63 10.12 6.92
N CYS A 208 -5.51 11.23 7.64
CA CYS A 208 -6.64 12.13 7.90
C CYS A 208 -7.21 12.78 6.66
N ASP A 209 -6.42 12.87 5.58
CA ASP A 209 -6.76 13.60 4.37
C ASP A 209 -7.74 12.80 3.48
N ASN A 210 -7.96 11.48 3.74
CA ASN A 210 -8.94 10.63 3.06
C ASN A 210 -9.78 9.76 4.03
N VAL A 211 -10.05 10.30 5.21
CA VAL A 211 -10.65 9.58 6.35
C VAL A 211 -11.99 8.90 6.02
N PHE A 212 -12.77 9.42 5.07
CA PHE A 212 -14.10 8.90 4.79
C PHE A 212 -14.06 7.63 3.95
N VAL A 213 -13.14 7.52 3.00
CA VAL A 213 -12.91 6.29 2.24
C VAL A 213 -12.28 5.22 3.14
N GLU A 214 -11.36 5.61 4.01
CA GLU A 214 -10.77 4.73 5.03
C GLU A 214 -11.85 4.14 5.97
N ARG A 215 -12.82 4.95 6.38
CA ARG A 215 -13.97 4.49 7.18
C ARG A 215 -14.90 3.56 6.41
N LEU A 216 -15.13 3.83 5.11
CA LEU A 216 -15.84 2.90 4.23
C LEU A 216 -15.15 1.53 4.20
N TRP A 217 -13.82 1.51 4.01
CA TRP A 217 -13.05 0.27 4.01
C TRP A 217 -13.16 -0.48 5.33
N ARG A 218 -13.09 0.24 6.45
CA ARG A 218 -13.28 -0.37 7.76
C ARG A 218 -14.67 -1.01 7.86
N SER A 219 -15.73 -0.28 7.53
CA SER A 219 -17.10 -0.81 7.58
C SER A 219 -17.25 -2.03 6.69
N LEU A 220 -16.87 -1.94 5.41
CA LEU A 220 -16.95 -3.04 4.46
C LEU A 220 -16.17 -4.27 4.94
N LYS A 221 -14.95 -4.09 5.46
CA LYS A 221 -14.10 -5.22 5.88
C LYS A 221 -14.64 -5.91 7.12
N TYR A 222 -15.00 -5.15 8.14
CA TYR A 222 -15.44 -5.74 9.41
C TYR A 222 -16.89 -6.20 9.41
N GLU A 223 -17.77 -5.54 8.67
CA GLU A 223 -19.18 -5.88 8.64
C GLU A 223 -19.52 -6.91 7.55
N HIS A 224 -18.62 -7.11 6.58
CA HIS A 224 -18.91 -8.02 5.47
C HIS A 224 -17.73 -8.90 5.04
N VAL A 225 -16.59 -8.32 4.63
CA VAL A 225 -15.51 -9.09 3.98
C VAL A 225 -14.92 -10.16 4.90
N TYR A 226 -14.63 -9.84 6.15
CA TYR A 226 -14.04 -10.78 7.11
C TYR A 226 -15.00 -11.85 7.60
N LEU A 227 -16.29 -11.72 7.29
CA LEU A 227 -17.31 -12.72 7.59
C LEU A 227 -17.53 -13.71 6.44
N HIS A 228 -16.84 -13.50 5.30
CA HIS A 228 -17.00 -14.31 4.10
C HIS A 228 -15.64 -14.76 3.55
N ALA A 229 -15.59 -16.00 3.05
CA ALA A 229 -14.49 -16.53 2.25
C ALA A 229 -14.96 -16.60 0.79
N TYR A 230 -14.68 -15.58 0.00
CA TYR A 230 -15.10 -15.58 -1.41
C TYR A 230 -14.30 -16.57 -2.23
N GLU A 231 -14.98 -17.48 -2.91
CA GLU A 231 -14.35 -18.50 -3.76
C GLU A 231 -14.07 -17.99 -5.18
N SER A 232 -14.87 -17.03 -5.66
CA SER A 232 -14.72 -16.46 -7.00
C SER A 232 -14.91 -14.94 -7.01
N VAL A 233 -14.35 -14.29 -8.05
CA VAL A 233 -14.52 -12.84 -8.28
C VAL A 233 -15.99 -12.49 -8.52
N GLY A 234 -16.76 -13.36 -9.20
CA GLY A 234 -18.19 -13.17 -9.41
C GLY A 234 -18.99 -13.17 -8.10
N GLU A 235 -18.66 -14.09 -7.18
CA GLU A 235 -19.26 -14.15 -5.85
C GLU A 235 -18.91 -12.90 -5.04
N ALA A 236 -17.63 -12.52 -5.01
CA ALA A 236 -17.19 -11.31 -4.31
C ALA A 236 -17.93 -10.08 -4.84
N ARG A 237 -18.05 -9.94 -6.16
CA ARG A 237 -18.78 -8.84 -6.80
C ARG A 237 -20.24 -8.80 -6.38
N SER A 238 -20.93 -9.92 -6.41
CA SER A 238 -22.35 -9.99 -6.04
C SER A 238 -22.56 -9.66 -4.56
N LYS A 239 -21.76 -10.26 -3.67
CA LYS A 239 -21.91 -10.05 -2.22
C LYS A 239 -21.51 -8.65 -1.77
N ILE A 240 -20.37 -8.11 -2.29
CA ILE A 240 -19.93 -6.74 -2.02
C ILE A 240 -20.94 -5.74 -2.58
N GLY A 241 -21.48 -5.98 -3.76
CA GLY A 241 -22.51 -5.12 -4.36
C GLY A 241 -23.74 -4.98 -3.45
N ARG A 242 -24.27 -6.10 -2.94
CA ARG A 242 -25.39 -6.10 -1.98
C ARG A 242 -25.06 -5.37 -0.69
N TYR A 243 -23.82 -5.52 -0.20
CA TYR A 243 -23.38 -4.79 0.98
C TYR A 243 -23.30 -3.28 0.73
N LEU A 244 -22.77 -2.84 -0.41
CA LEU A 244 -22.66 -1.41 -0.75
C LEU A 244 -24.04 -0.79 -1.01
N GLU A 245 -24.98 -1.54 -1.55
CA GLU A 245 -26.38 -1.13 -1.63
C GLU A 245 -26.99 -0.95 -0.24
N PHE A 246 -26.84 -1.95 0.65
CA PHE A 246 -27.23 -1.83 2.06
C PHE A 246 -26.57 -0.63 2.74
N TYR A 247 -25.26 -0.43 2.52
CA TYR A 247 -24.49 0.70 3.08
C TYR A 247 -25.10 2.05 2.67
N ASN A 248 -25.50 2.19 1.41
CA ASN A 248 -26.08 3.43 0.90
C ASN A 248 -27.53 3.65 1.37
N SER A 249 -28.37 2.61 1.30
CA SER A 249 -29.83 2.75 1.42
C SER A 249 -30.39 2.43 2.80
N ASN A 250 -29.73 1.56 3.56
CA ASN A 250 -30.30 1.03 4.81
C ASN A 250 -29.42 1.23 6.05
N ARG A 251 -28.08 1.36 5.87
CA ARG A 251 -27.17 1.47 7.00
C ARG A 251 -27.20 2.86 7.61
N PRO A 252 -27.63 3.02 8.90
CA PRO A 252 -27.61 4.33 9.56
C PRO A 252 -26.18 4.75 9.89
N HIS A 253 -25.86 6.02 9.76
CA HIS A 253 -24.56 6.60 10.07
C HIS A 253 -24.65 7.59 11.22
N SER A 254 -23.91 7.37 12.29
CA SER A 254 -23.89 8.26 13.46
C SER A 254 -23.42 9.68 13.10
N SER A 255 -22.46 9.81 12.16
CA SER A 255 -21.99 11.11 11.68
C SER A 255 -22.96 11.86 10.78
N LEU A 256 -24.05 11.22 10.37
CA LEU A 256 -25.14 11.79 9.56
C LEU A 256 -26.45 11.89 10.36
N GLY A 257 -26.36 11.94 11.68
CA GLY A 257 -27.55 11.99 12.54
C GLY A 257 -28.45 10.75 12.41
N ALA A 258 -27.83 9.56 12.28
CA ALA A 258 -28.48 8.27 12.04
C ALA A 258 -29.22 8.14 10.70
N GLN A 259 -29.06 9.10 9.78
CA GLN A 259 -29.55 8.98 8.41
C GLN A 259 -28.65 8.04 7.58
N THR A 260 -29.22 7.50 6.50
CA THR A 260 -28.47 6.75 5.49
C THR A 260 -27.77 7.69 4.51
N PRO A 261 -26.70 7.25 3.84
CA PRO A 261 -26.06 8.01 2.76
C PRO A 261 -27.05 8.47 1.67
N ASP A 262 -27.99 7.63 1.27
CA ASP A 262 -29.01 7.98 0.26
C ASP A 262 -29.95 9.06 0.74
N GLN A 263 -30.40 9.02 1.99
CA GLN A 263 -31.27 10.08 2.56
C GLN A 263 -30.55 11.43 2.51
N VAL A 264 -29.28 11.47 2.89
CA VAL A 264 -28.50 12.71 2.90
C VAL A 264 -28.16 13.17 1.47
N TYR A 265 -27.79 12.26 0.57
CA TYR A 265 -27.41 12.59 -0.81
C TYR A 265 -28.58 13.14 -1.61
N PHE A 266 -29.77 12.53 -1.47
CA PHE A 266 -30.99 12.93 -2.21
C PHE A 266 -31.89 13.91 -1.43
N HIS A 267 -31.43 14.40 -0.27
CA HIS A 267 -32.22 15.25 0.62
C HIS A 267 -33.62 14.67 0.94
N ARG A 268 -33.70 13.34 1.10
CA ARG A 268 -34.93 12.66 1.48
C ARG A 268 -35.12 12.74 2.99
N PRO A 269 -36.29 13.14 3.50
CA PRO A 269 -36.56 13.05 4.94
C PRO A 269 -36.46 11.59 5.39
N PRO A 270 -36.09 11.33 6.66
CA PRO A 270 -36.10 9.97 7.20
C PRO A 270 -37.52 9.41 7.06
N GLU A 271 -37.65 8.20 6.51
CA GLU A 271 -38.95 7.51 6.52
C GLU A 271 -39.36 7.32 7.98
N ALA A 272 -40.53 7.80 8.33
CA ALA A 272 -41.13 7.55 9.65
C ALA A 272 -41.21 6.03 9.81
N LEU A 273 -40.49 5.49 10.81
CA LEU A 273 -40.64 4.10 11.21
C LEU A 273 -42.13 3.92 11.53
N ALA A 274 -42.83 3.16 10.68
CA ALA A 274 -44.21 2.75 10.96
C ALA A 274 -44.16 1.96 12.26
N ALA A 275 -44.83 2.50 13.29
CA ALA A 275 -44.94 1.90 14.61
C ALA A 275 -45.77 0.61 14.56
#